data_99d13df161cb09c627bf536004b72a2c
#
_entry.id   99d13df161cb09c627bf536004b72a2c
#
_cell.length_a   1.000
_cell.length_b   1.000
_cell.length_c   1.000
_cell.angle_alpha   90.00
_cell.angle_beta   90.00
_cell.angle_gamma   90.00
#
_symmetry.space_group_name_H-M   'P 1'
#
loop_
_entity.id
_entity.type
_entity.pdbx_description
1 polymer ?
#
loop_
_entity_poly.entity_id
_entity_poly.type
_entity_poly.pdbx_seq_one_letter_code
_entity_poly.pdbx_strand_id
1 'polypeptide(L)'
;PSHERLETREADLIEGDLAELMDGVDAVVSDVGLPRDPQTLISPPPLYTEGAVNIISAMRKTGVKRFVTISAAFADPDATVPLWFKAATAPLDRIFRQMAEMERVLRVCEDIEWTAMRPGWLLSREHTGDFEVALDDLPACKLRTRRADLAQFMLDCGAEEKLVHERPFIARKESITLETPPALIEELLPF
;
A
#
# COMPACT_ATOMS: atom_id res chain seq x y z
N PRO A 1 5.09 -19.33 2.98
CA PRO A 1 5.00 -19.54 4.44
C PRO A 1 3.91 -20.56 4.73
N SER A 2 4.12 -21.46 5.68
CA SER A 2 3.12 -22.40 6.16
C SER A 2 2.92 -22.19 7.65
N HIS A 3 1.67 -22.10 8.08
CA HIS A 3 1.29 -21.98 9.48
C HIS A 3 -0.06 -22.69 9.67
N GLU A 4 -0.31 -23.33 10.80
CA GLU A 4 -1.54 -24.08 11.07
C GLU A 4 -2.83 -23.26 10.94
N ARG A 5 -2.74 -21.94 11.14
CA ARG A 5 -3.85 -20.98 11.03
C ARG A 5 -3.87 -20.23 9.70
N LEU A 6 -2.96 -20.56 8.75
CA LEU A 6 -2.90 -19.93 7.45
C LEU A 6 -3.63 -20.80 6.42
N GLU A 7 -4.72 -20.28 5.91
CA GLU A 7 -5.40 -20.84 4.74
C GLU A 7 -5.00 -20.02 3.51
N THR A 8 -4.62 -20.68 2.43
CA THR A 8 -4.23 -20.04 1.18
C THR A 8 -5.27 -20.32 0.12
N ARG A 9 -5.76 -19.29 -0.53
CA ARG A 9 -6.72 -19.33 -1.63
C ARG A 9 -6.18 -18.53 -2.81
N GLU A 10 -6.41 -18.99 -4.01
CA GLU A 10 -6.12 -18.25 -5.24
C GLU A 10 -7.38 -17.50 -5.67
N ALA A 11 -7.22 -16.23 -6.02
CA ALA A 11 -8.33 -15.39 -6.47
C ALA A 11 -7.87 -14.33 -7.45
N ASP A 12 -8.72 -13.99 -8.41
CA ASP A 12 -8.55 -12.82 -9.25
C ASP A 12 -9.18 -11.59 -8.55
N LEU A 13 -8.33 -10.61 -8.24
CA LEU A 13 -8.78 -9.41 -7.53
C LEU A 13 -9.59 -8.47 -8.42
N ILE A 14 -9.46 -8.55 -9.73
CA ILE A 14 -10.14 -7.65 -10.66
C ILE A 14 -11.50 -8.24 -11.06
N GLU A 15 -11.54 -9.51 -11.50
CA GLU A 15 -12.73 -10.12 -12.08
C GLU A 15 -13.33 -11.24 -11.22
N GLY A 16 -12.62 -11.71 -10.18
CA GLY A 16 -13.05 -12.83 -9.34
C GLY A 16 -14.19 -12.46 -8.37
N ASP A 17 -15.02 -13.44 -8.00
CA ASP A 17 -15.93 -13.28 -6.86
C ASP A 17 -15.17 -13.49 -5.55
N LEU A 18 -14.97 -12.43 -4.81
CA LEU A 18 -14.21 -12.43 -3.55
C LEU A 18 -15.10 -12.66 -2.33
N ALA A 19 -16.42 -12.70 -2.48
CA ALA A 19 -17.34 -12.77 -1.34
C ALA A 19 -17.16 -14.08 -0.54
N GLU A 20 -16.97 -15.22 -1.21
CA GLU A 20 -16.75 -16.49 -0.53
C GLU A 20 -15.45 -16.53 0.31
N LEU A 21 -14.47 -15.68 -0.04
CA LEU A 21 -13.20 -15.57 0.70
C LEU A 21 -13.32 -14.72 1.96
N MET A 22 -14.40 -13.95 2.08
CA MET A 22 -14.61 -12.98 3.16
C MET A 22 -15.66 -13.42 4.17
N ASP A 23 -16.23 -14.61 4.03
CA ASP A 23 -17.20 -15.13 5.00
C ASP A 23 -16.52 -15.40 6.35
N GLY A 24 -17.05 -14.79 7.42
CA GLY A 24 -16.50 -14.89 8.77
C GLY A 24 -15.17 -14.16 9.00
N VAL A 25 -14.80 -13.26 8.11
CA VAL A 25 -13.57 -12.43 8.22
C VAL A 25 -13.87 -11.13 8.97
N ASP A 26 -13.04 -10.77 9.94
CA ASP A 26 -13.17 -9.54 10.72
C ASP A 26 -12.63 -8.31 9.98
N ALA A 27 -11.53 -8.47 9.26
CA ALA A 27 -10.87 -7.38 8.51
C ALA A 27 -10.21 -7.88 7.23
N VAL A 28 -10.15 -7.03 6.22
CA VAL A 28 -9.39 -7.25 4.99
C VAL A 28 -8.13 -6.39 5.01
N VAL A 29 -6.97 -7.02 4.84
CA VAL A 29 -5.68 -6.33 4.67
C VAL A 29 -5.15 -6.62 3.28
N SER A 30 -4.99 -5.59 2.46
CA SER A 30 -4.54 -5.70 1.07
C SER A 30 -3.14 -5.11 0.91
N ASP A 31 -2.16 -5.98 0.68
CA ASP A 31 -0.78 -5.62 0.32
C ASP A 31 -0.46 -6.09 -1.10
N VAL A 32 -1.34 -5.76 -2.03
CA VAL A 32 -1.18 -6.12 -3.44
C VAL A 32 -0.19 -5.18 -4.13
N GLY A 33 0.58 -5.72 -5.05
CA GLY A 33 1.56 -4.97 -5.81
C GLY A 33 1.63 -5.43 -7.27
N LEU A 34 1.97 -4.50 -8.15
CA LEU A 34 2.23 -4.79 -9.55
C LEU A 34 3.72 -5.11 -9.79
N PRO A 35 4.05 -6.04 -10.68
CA PRO A 35 5.42 -6.28 -11.08
C PRO A 35 6.01 -5.04 -11.78
N ARG A 36 7.32 -4.87 -11.68
CA ARG A 36 8.04 -3.72 -12.28
C ARG A 36 8.67 -4.07 -13.63
N ASP A 37 8.03 -4.94 -14.38
CA ASP A 37 8.45 -5.23 -15.75
C ASP A 37 8.05 -4.11 -16.72
N PRO A 38 8.73 -3.98 -17.88
CA PRO A 38 8.47 -2.89 -18.82
C PRO A 38 7.04 -2.81 -19.34
N GLN A 39 6.36 -3.96 -19.50
CA GLN A 39 4.99 -4.00 -19.99
C GLN A 39 4.04 -3.42 -18.95
N THR A 40 4.18 -3.82 -17.70
CA THR A 40 3.39 -3.30 -16.57
C THR A 40 3.63 -1.80 -16.35
N LEU A 41 4.86 -1.33 -16.50
CA LEU A 41 5.16 0.10 -16.37
C LEU A 41 4.49 0.95 -17.46
N ILE A 42 4.39 0.41 -18.70
CA ILE A 42 3.75 1.11 -19.82
C ILE A 42 2.22 1.02 -19.71
N SER A 43 1.67 -0.14 -19.36
CA SER A 43 0.22 -0.39 -19.31
C SER A 43 -0.11 -1.24 -18.07
N PRO A 44 -0.10 -0.62 -16.87
CA PRO A 44 -0.43 -1.36 -15.65
C PRO A 44 -1.89 -1.79 -15.67
N PRO A 45 -2.19 -3.07 -15.34
CA PRO A 45 -3.57 -3.49 -15.14
C PRO A 45 -4.21 -2.68 -14.00
N PRO A 46 -5.54 -2.48 -13.99
CA PRO A 46 -6.23 -1.59 -13.04
C PRO A 46 -6.37 -2.21 -11.64
N LEU A 47 -5.30 -2.83 -11.13
CA LEU A 47 -5.28 -3.60 -9.90
C LEU A 47 -5.68 -2.76 -8.68
N TYR A 48 -5.16 -1.54 -8.57
CA TYR A 48 -5.46 -0.70 -7.41
C TYR A 48 -6.86 -0.09 -7.48
N THR A 49 -7.37 0.22 -8.67
CA THR A 49 -8.70 0.83 -8.84
C THR A 49 -9.80 -0.23 -8.86
N GLU A 50 -9.79 -1.12 -9.86
CA GLU A 50 -10.83 -2.14 -10.02
C GLU A 50 -10.75 -3.21 -8.94
N GLY A 51 -9.54 -3.62 -8.55
CA GLY A 51 -9.34 -4.56 -7.45
C GLY A 51 -9.89 -4.01 -6.12
N ALA A 52 -9.66 -2.74 -5.80
CA ALA A 52 -10.24 -2.14 -4.59
C ALA A 52 -11.77 -2.06 -4.66
N VAL A 53 -12.35 -1.71 -5.80
CA VAL A 53 -13.81 -1.69 -6.00
C VAL A 53 -14.40 -3.09 -5.83
N ASN A 54 -13.74 -4.13 -6.35
CA ASN A 54 -14.17 -5.51 -6.20
C ASN A 54 -14.09 -5.98 -4.74
N ILE A 55 -12.99 -5.67 -4.04
CA ILE A 55 -12.85 -5.94 -2.60
C ILE A 55 -13.98 -5.27 -1.82
N ILE A 56 -14.23 -3.97 -2.02
CA ILE A 56 -15.28 -3.22 -1.34
C ILE A 56 -16.67 -3.83 -1.63
N SER A 57 -16.91 -4.23 -2.88
CA SER A 57 -18.15 -4.89 -3.26
C SER A 57 -18.36 -6.22 -2.51
N ALA A 58 -17.32 -7.04 -2.40
CA ALA A 58 -17.36 -8.29 -1.65
C ALA A 58 -17.55 -8.05 -0.14
N MET A 59 -16.85 -7.07 0.43
CA MET A 59 -17.03 -6.66 1.83
C MET A 59 -18.47 -6.25 2.15
N ARG A 60 -19.11 -5.48 1.24
CA ARG A 60 -20.52 -5.10 1.38
C ARG A 60 -21.47 -6.29 1.34
N LYS A 61 -21.20 -7.30 0.51
CA LYS A 61 -21.99 -8.52 0.44
C LYS A 61 -21.89 -9.37 1.71
N THR A 62 -20.72 -9.40 2.34
CA THR A 62 -20.43 -10.24 3.52
C THR A 62 -20.59 -9.51 4.85
N GLY A 63 -20.74 -8.18 4.82
CA GLY A 63 -20.86 -7.36 6.02
C GLY A 63 -19.54 -6.99 6.69
N VAL A 64 -18.41 -7.38 6.11
CA VAL A 64 -17.07 -6.98 6.60
C VAL A 64 -16.90 -5.46 6.43
N LYS A 65 -16.44 -4.77 7.47
CA LYS A 65 -16.32 -3.32 7.50
C LYS A 65 -14.89 -2.82 7.43
N ARG A 66 -13.96 -3.50 8.10
CA ARG A 66 -12.58 -3.04 8.25
C ARG A 66 -11.72 -3.37 7.03
N PHE A 67 -11.15 -2.32 6.40
CA PHE A 67 -10.29 -2.43 5.23
C PHE A 67 -9.00 -1.66 5.41
N VAL A 68 -7.86 -2.34 5.41
CA VAL A 68 -6.53 -1.72 5.41
C VAL A 68 -5.86 -2.02 4.07
N THR A 69 -5.45 -1.00 3.34
CA THR A 69 -4.79 -1.18 2.05
C THR A 69 -3.51 -0.37 1.94
N ILE A 70 -2.63 -0.80 1.05
CA ILE A 70 -1.42 -0.08 0.72
C ILE A 70 -1.70 0.93 -0.41
N SER A 71 -1.18 2.13 -0.24
CA SER A 71 -1.01 3.16 -1.27
C SER A 71 0.48 3.50 -1.36
N ALA A 72 0.83 4.75 -1.63
CA ALA A 72 2.20 5.24 -1.58
C ALA A 72 2.23 6.70 -1.17
N ALA A 73 3.26 7.12 -0.46
CA ALA A 73 3.49 8.54 -0.17
C ALA A 73 3.54 9.39 -1.45
N PHE A 74 4.03 8.79 -2.53
CA PHE A 74 4.23 9.44 -3.83
C PHE A 74 2.98 9.45 -4.73
N ALA A 75 1.89 8.82 -4.29
CA ALA A 75 0.58 8.93 -4.92
C ALA A 75 -0.05 10.31 -4.68
N ASP A 76 0.37 11.01 -3.62
CA ASP A 76 -0.01 12.39 -3.39
C ASP A 76 0.81 13.33 -4.29
N PRO A 77 0.16 14.11 -5.19
CA PRO A 77 0.89 15.04 -6.06
C PRO A 77 1.59 16.15 -5.28
N ASP A 78 1.09 16.49 -4.09
CA ASP A 78 1.61 17.54 -3.22
C ASP A 78 2.69 17.02 -2.25
N ALA A 79 2.98 15.70 -2.25
CA ALA A 79 4.01 15.12 -1.39
C ALA A 79 5.37 15.79 -1.57
N THR A 80 5.96 16.20 -0.46
CA THR A 80 7.26 16.87 -0.41
C THR A 80 8.39 15.85 -0.53
N VAL A 81 8.88 15.64 -1.75
CA VAL A 81 10.01 14.74 -2.02
C VAL A 81 11.08 15.41 -2.88
N PRO A 82 12.35 15.00 -2.75
CA PRO A 82 13.42 15.56 -3.56
C PRO A 82 13.18 15.39 -5.08
N LEU A 83 13.58 16.40 -5.86
CA LEU A 83 13.39 16.36 -7.32
C LEU A 83 14.05 15.15 -8.00
N TRP A 84 15.23 14.76 -7.53
CA TRP A 84 15.91 13.56 -8.03
C TRP A 84 15.09 12.29 -7.81
N PHE A 85 14.37 12.22 -6.68
CA PHE A 85 13.49 11.10 -6.36
C PHE A 85 12.29 11.05 -7.31
N LYS A 86 11.64 12.20 -7.56
CA LYS A 86 10.55 12.30 -8.56
C LYS A 86 11.03 11.85 -9.95
N ALA A 87 12.23 12.25 -10.36
CA ALA A 87 12.80 11.85 -11.63
C ALA A 87 13.07 10.33 -11.70
N ALA A 88 13.64 9.74 -10.65
CA ALA A 88 13.93 8.30 -10.59
C ALA A 88 12.65 7.44 -10.58
N THR A 89 11.59 7.91 -9.95
CA THR A 89 10.31 7.16 -9.84
C THR A 89 9.32 7.48 -10.95
N ALA A 90 9.65 8.39 -11.89
CA ALA A 90 8.77 8.78 -13.00
C ALA A 90 8.20 7.60 -13.83
N PRO A 91 8.93 6.48 -14.06
CA PRO A 91 8.36 5.31 -14.73
C PRO A 91 7.16 4.68 -14.00
N LEU A 92 7.02 4.91 -12.69
CA LEU A 92 5.93 4.40 -11.84
C LEU A 92 4.72 5.34 -11.77
N ASP A 93 4.74 6.49 -12.44
CA ASP A 93 3.70 7.52 -12.34
C ASP A 93 2.28 6.97 -12.60
N ARG A 94 2.12 6.07 -13.56
CA ARG A 94 0.82 5.45 -13.85
C ARG A 94 0.32 4.58 -12.71
N ILE A 95 1.22 3.89 -12.02
CA ILE A 95 0.89 3.07 -10.84
C ILE A 95 0.49 3.99 -9.68
N PHE A 96 1.24 5.05 -9.42
CA PHE A 96 0.91 6.03 -8.38
C PHE A 96 -0.43 6.72 -8.64
N ARG A 97 -0.77 7.01 -9.90
CA ARG A 97 -2.10 7.54 -10.27
C ARG A 97 -3.22 6.57 -9.95
N GLN A 98 -3.06 5.27 -10.21
CA GLN A 98 -4.06 4.27 -9.80
C GLN A 98 -4.23 4.23 -8.28
N MET A 99 -3.14 4.34 -7.50
CA MET A 99 -3.21 4.42 -6.05
C MET A 99 -3.97 5.68 -5.59
N ALA A 100 -3.69 6.83 -6.21
CA ALA A 100 -4.42 8.08 -5.93
C ALA A 100 -5.92 7.97 -6.29
N GLU A 101 -6.25 7.28 -7.37
CA GLU A 101 -7.65 7.00 -7.77
C GLU A 101 -8.33 6.05 -6.78
N MET A 102 -7.65 5.00 -6.34
CA MET A 102 -8.12 4.12 -5.26
C MET A 102 -8.47 4.92 -4.00
N GLU A 103 -7.60 5.82 -3.58
CA GLU A 103 -7.86 6.68 -2.42
C GLU A 103 -9.08 7.60 -2.61
N ARG A 104 -9.36 8.04 -3.85
CA ARG A 104 -10.60 8.80 -4.15
C ARG A 104 -11.84 7.93 -4.02
N VAL A 105 -11.76 6.67 -4.47
CA VAL A 105 -12.85 5.69 -4.29
C VAL A 105 -13.10 5.45 -2.81
N LEU A 106 -12.04 5.20 -2.03
CA LEU A 106 -12.16 4.97 -0.58
C LEU A 106 -12.83 6.15 0.14
N ARG A 107 -12.47 7.39 -0.20
CA ARG A 107 -13.04 8.60 0.43
C ARG A 107 -14.56 8.75 0.29
N VAL A 108 -15.17 8.15 -0.72
CA VAL A 108 -16.63 8.19 -0.89
C VAL A 108 -17.34 6.95 -0.31
N CYS A 109 -16.57 5.99 0.23
CA CYS A 109 -17.09 4.79 0.87
C CYS A 109 -17.19 4.98 2.38
N GLU A 110 -18.20 5.73 2.83
CA GLU A 110 -18.43 6.02 4.27
C GLU A 110 -18.86 4.78 5.07
N ASP A 111 -19.38 3.77 4.39
CA ASP A 111 -19.84 2.50 4.97
C ASP A 111 -18.72 1.49 5.22
N ILE A 112 -17.50 1.77 4.77
CA ILE A 112 -16.29 0.96 4.94
C ILE A 112 -15.30 1.71 5.82
N GLU A 113 -14.83 1.09 6.88
CA GLU A 113 -13.84 1.59 7.81
C GLU A 113 -12.42 1.41 7.24
N TRP A 114 -12.09 2.20 6.23
CA TRP A 114 -10.86 2.05 5.48
C TRP A 114 -9.68 2.83 6.08
N THR A 115 -8.47 2.29 5.84
CA THR A 115 -7.19 2.98 6.04
C THR A 115 -6.32 2.73 4.82
N ALA A 116 -5.81 3.78 4.18
CA ALA A 116 -4.90 3.68 3.04
C ALA A 116 -3.48 4.08 3.47
N MET A 117 -2.61 3.08 3.71
CA MET A 117 -1.24 3.32 4.13
C MET A 117 -0.42 3.97 3.02
N ARG A 118 0.26 5.06 3.33
CA ARG A 118 1.16 5.79 2.43
C ARG A 118 2.62 5.58 2.84
N PRO A 119 3.19 4.40 2.59
CA PRO A 119 4.60 4.18 2.89
C PRO A 119 5.50 5.04 2.00
N GLY A 120 6.68 5.35 2.51
CA GLY A 120 7.80 5.78 1.71
C GLY A 120 8.30 4.65 0.81
N TRP A 121 9.48 4.81 0.21
CA TRP A 121 10.05 3.76 -0.65
C TRP A 121 10.37 2.50 0.16
N LEU A 122 9.78 1.38 -0.25
CA LEU A 122 9.85 0.12 0.50
C LEU A 122 11.24 -0.50 0.47
N LEU A 123 11.70 -0.95 1.64
CA LEU A 123 12.98 -1.59 1.85
C LEU A 123 12.78 -2.97 2.49
N SER A 124 13.37 -4.01 1.87
CA SER A 124 13.32 -5.37 2.41
C SER A 124 14.36 -5.52 3.52
N ARG A 125 13.97 -5.25 4.75
CA ARG A 125 14.79 -5.36 5.97
C ARG A 125 13.91 -5.86 7.13
N GLU A 126 14.59 -6.29 8.20
CA GLU A 126 13.95 -6.77 9.42
C GLU A 126 13.13 -5.68 10.11
N HIS A 127 12.14 -6.12 10.86
CA HIS A 127 11.30 -5.27 11.70
C HIS A 127 12.13 -4.52 12.75
N THR A 128 11.77 -3.27 13.01
CA THR A 128 12.42 -2.43 14.02
C THR A 128 11.46 -1.78 14.99
N GLY A 129 10.24 -1.50 14.57
CA GLY A 129 9.29 -0.67 15.31
C GLY A 129 9.70 0.81 15.42
N ASP A 130 10.80 1.20 14.79
CA ASP A 130 11.34 2.57 14.80
C ASP A 130 10.97 3.27 13.50
N PHE A 131 9.72 3.76 13.43
CA PHE A 131 9.19 4.53 12.31
C PHE A 131 8.30 5.66 12.83
N GLU A 132 8.09 6.67 12.00
CA GLU A 132 7.14 7.75 12.28
C GLU A 132 5.90 7.59 11.41
N VAL A 133 4.77 7.97 12.01
CA VAL A 133 3.47 8.05 11.35
C VAL A 133 3.02 9.50 11.35
N ALA A 134 2.59 10.01 10.21
CA ALA A 134 2.06 11.35 10.04
C ALA A 134 0.80 11.33 9.16
N LEU A 135 -0.11 12.27 9.35
CA LEU A 135 -1.36 12.35 8.56
C LEU A 135 -1.28 13.40 7.45
N ASP A 136 -0.46 14.42 7.61
CA ASP A 136 -0.43 15.59 6.73
C ASP A 136 0.56 15.44 5.57
N ASP A 137 1.77 14.96 5.82
CA ASP A 137 2.83 14.80 4.81
C ASP A 137 3.81 13.69 5.22
N LEU A 138 4.64 13.28 4.28
CA LEU A 138 5.73 12.34 4.55
C LEU A 138 6.68 12.92 5.61
N PRO A 139 7.02 12.18 6.68
CA PRO A 139 7.93 12.67 7.72
C PRO A 139 9.22 13.22 7.14
N ALA A 140 9.58 14.44 7.52
CA ALA A 140 10.69 15.20 6.94
C ALA A 140 12.00 14.40 6.91
N CYS A 141 12.68 14.41 5.77
CA CYS A 141 13.94 13.70 5.55
C CYS A 141 13.86 12.16 5.72
N LYS A 142 12.68 11.57 5.59
CA LYS A 142 12.48 10.13 5.70
C LYS A 142 11.80 9.62 4.45
N LEU A 143 12.55 8.93 3.60
CA LEU A 143 12.04 8.42 2.32
C LEU A 143 11.78 6.92 2.34
N ARG A 144 12.14 6.22 3.41
CA ARG A 144 12.15 4.77 3.46
C ARG A 144 11.12 4.21 4.43
N THR A 145 10.54 3.07 4.06
CA THR A 145 9.68 2.26 4.93
C THR A 145 10.11 0.81 4.82
N ARG A 146 10.39 0.17 5.94
CA ARG A 146 10.69 -1.26 5.94
C ARG A 146 9.40 -2.06 5.75
N ARG A 147 9.43 -3.07 4.89
CA ARG A 147 8.26 -3.92 4.61
C ARG A 147 7.75 -4.62 5.88
N ALA A 148 8.67 -5.07 6.74
CA ALA A 148 8.29 -5.73 8.00
C ALA A 148 7.62 -4.77 8.99
N ASP A 149 8.08 -3.52 9.10
CA ASP A 149 7.44 -2.48 9.92
C ASP A 149 6.05 -2.12 9.38
N LEU A 150 5.93 -1.96 8.05
CA LEU A 150 4.66 -1.69 7.39
C LEU A 150 3.65 -2.82 7.61
N ALA A 151 4.08 -4.07 7.40
CA ALA A 151 3.21 -5.24 7.56
C ALA A 151 2.65 -5.33 8.98
N GLN A 152 3.51 -5.16 10.01
CA GLN A 152 3.07 -5.16 11.40
C GLN A 152 2.08 -4.02 11.66
N PHE A 153 2.38 -2.80 11.20
CA PHE A 153 1.51 -1.65 11.40
C PHE A 153 0.16 -1.80 10.69
N MET A 154 0.12 -2.38 9.48
CA MET A 154 -1.12 -2.68 8.77
C MET A 154 -1.99 -3.68 9.55
N LEU A 155 -1.37 -4.74 10.10
CA LEU A 155 -2.07 -5.73 10.92
C LEU A 155 -2.61 -5.10 12.22
N ASP A 156 -1.82 -4.27 12.89
CA ASP A 156 -2.24 -3.55 14.10
C ASP A 156 -3.43 -2.63 13.80
N CYS A 157 -3.40 -1.90 12.68
CA CYS A 157 -4.53 -1.06 12.26
C CYS A 157 -5.77 -1.88 11.92
N GLY A 158 -5.60 -3.07 11.35
CA GLY A 158 -6.70 -3.98 11.07
C GLY A 158 -7.37 -4.51 12.33
N ALA A 159 -6.55 -4.92 13.31
CA ALA A 159 -7.03 -5.54 14.55
C ALA A 159 -7.59 -4.53 15.58
N GLU A 160 -7.09 -3.30 15.61
CA GLU A 160 -7.41 -2.31 16.64
C GLU A 160 -8.29 -1.15 16.14
N GLU A 161 -8.81 -1.24 14.91
CA GLU A 161 -9.66 -0.20 14.28
C GLU A 161 -9.03 1.22 14.35
N LYS A 162 -7.71 1.29 14.22
CA LYS A 162 -6.97 2.55 14.24
C LYS A 162 -6.99 3.23 12.87
N LEU A 163 -6.94 4.57 12.87
CA LEU A 163 -6.79 5.39 11.66
C LEU A 163 -7.89 5.14 10.62
N VAL A 164 -9.11 4.94 11.09
CA VAL A 164 -10.29 4.79 10.22
C VAL A 164 -10.51 6.07 9.41
N HIS A 165 -10.71 5.92 8.10
CA HIS A 165 -10.86 6.99 7.12
C HIS A 165 -9.61 7.90 6.97
N GLU A 166 -8.43 7.35 7.32
CA GLU A 166 -7.17 8.08 7.27
C GLU A 166 -6.20 7.52 6.22
N ARG A 167 -5.23 8.36 5.84
CA ARG A 167 -4.17 8.03 4.88
C ARG A 167 -2.80 8.29 5.51
N PRO A 168 -2.43 7.50 6.54
CA PRO A 168 -1.20 7.74 7.26
C PRO A 168 0.04 7.53 6.38
N PHE A 169 0.92 8.51 6.40
CA PHE A 169 2.29 8.33 5.95
C PHE A 169 3.07 7.55 6.99
N ILE A 170 3.88 6.61 6.53
CA ILE A 170 4.77 5.83 7.38
C ILE A 170 6.17 5.82 6.78
N ALA A 171 7.14 6.32 7.52
CA ALA A 171 8.53 6.35 7.09
C ALA A 171 9.48 6.35 8.27
N ARG A 172 10.72 5.96 8.01
CA ARG A 172 11.82 6.04 8.95
C ARG A 172 13.07 6.59 8.31
N LYS A 173 13.98 7.07 9.12
CA LYS A 173 15.33 7.43 8.69
C LYS A 173 16.19 6.19 8.61
N GLU A 174 16.77 5.94 7.46
CA GLU A 174 17.76 4.90 7.25
C GLU A 174 19.20 5.46 7.22
N SER A 175 20.19 4.60 7.06
CA SER A 175 21.57 5.06 6.85
C SER A 175 21.66 5.85 5.55
N ILE A 176 22.58 6.82 5.49
CA ILE A 176 22.80 7.66 4.31
C ILE A 176 23.02 6.82 3.04
N THR A 177 23.67 5.68 3.16
CA THR A 177 23.94 4.79 2.02
C THR A 177 22.67 4.21 1.40
N LEU A 178 21.58 4.05 2.17
CA LEU A 178 20.30 3.54 1.71
C LEU A 178 19.34 4.64 1.21
N GLU A 179 19.65 5.89 1.46
CA GLU A 179 18.84 7.05 1.05
C GLU A 179 19.43 7.77 -0.19
N THR A 180 20.41 7.17 -0.84
CA THR A 180 21.08 7.77 -2.01
C THR A 180 20.35 7.43 -3.31
N PRO A 181 20.48 8.28 -4.36
CA PRO A 181 19.97 7.96 -5.69
C PRO A 181 20.45 6.62 -6.26
N PRO A 182 21.74 6.22 -6.14
CA PRO A 182 22.19 4.91 -6.61
C PRO A 182 21.47 3.74 -5.95
N ALA A 183 21.26 3.78 -4.63
CA ALA A 183 20.55 2.72 -3.92
C ALA A 183 19.09 2.58 -4.38
N LEU A 184 18.42 3.69 -4.67
CA LEU A 184 17.06 3.67 -5.21
C LEU A 184 17.02 3.10 -6.64
N ILE A 185 17.96 3.52 -7.50
CA ILE A 185 18.04 3.06 -8.89
C ILE A 185 18.31 1.54 -8.92
N GLU A 186 19.21 1.05 -8.09
CA GLU A 186 19.51 -0.38 -7.97
C GLU A 186 18.26 -1.20 -7.60
N GLU A 187 17.41 -0.69 -6.72
CA GLU A 187 16.16 -1.33 -6.35
C GLU A 187 15.06 -1.21 -7.42
N LEU A 188 15.15 -0.25 -8.32
CA LEU A 188 14.21 -0.06 -9.44
C LEU A 188 14.48 -0.99 -10.61
N LEU A 189 15.75 -1.39 -10.79
CA LEU A 189 16.12 -2.27 -11.88
C LEU A 189 15.61 -3.69 -11.60
N PRO A 190 14.92 -4.31 -12.57
CA PRO A 190 14.57 -5.72 -12.45
C PRO A 190 15.84 -6.56 -12.50
N PHE A 191 15.99 -7.47 -11.55
CA PHE A 191 17.01 -8.51 -11.57
C PHE A 191 16.62 -9.65 -12.50
#